data_3056be080129b403eb8aa05af5553099
#
_entry.id   3056be080129b403eb8aa05af5553099
#
_cell.length_a   1.000
_cell.length_b   1.000
_cell.length_c   1.000
_cell.angle_alpha   90.00
_cell.angle_beta   90.00
_cell.angle_gamma   90.00
#
_symmetry.space_group_name_H-M   'P 1'
#
loop_
_entity.id
_entity.type
_entity.pdbx_description
1 polymer ?
#
loop_
_entity_poly.entity_id
_entity_poly.type
_entity_poly.pdbx_seq_one_letter_code
_entity_poly.pdbx_strand_id
1 'polypeptide(L)'
;VRRWHRAALAAAAVGALTAGVVAAGQASASVPAEADGGNYAFAVIGDIPYGDAQIANFPKVVEQINADPAVRWVDHLGDIKNGSSVCSDEYFALIKADFDRFVRPLVYTVGDNEWTDCHRPNNGGYNPLERLARIRQVFFPRPGHTLGQQSARVFSQADQGFPEDVRWERADIAFAAVHVVGSNDSLLPWTGNAAPTPEQTAEVLARTAAVIQEIHDTFADARAHHDKAVTVLTQADMFDPTVTDPKFADYYGFQPIVAAIARESAAFAGPVYLFNGDSHVYHSDNPLAAGSKWLSFYGIDRPVPNLSRVTVDGSAGANNYLRVTVHPHGPQVLTWTRVPFAS
;
A
#
# COMPACT_ATOMS: atom_id res chain seq x y z
N VAL A 1 32.03 60.87 -57.28
CA VAL A 1 32.86 59.81 -56.71
C VAL A 1 32.02 59.02 -55.72
N ARG A 2 31.43 57.91 -56.17
CA ARG A 2 30.57 57.03 -55.31
C ARG A 2 31.38 55.75 -54.96
N ARG A 3 31.57 55.50 -53.67
CA ARG A 3 32.13 54.22 -53.18
C ARG A 3 30.98 53.28 -52.82
N TRP A 4 31.06 52.07 -53.38
CA TRP A 4 30.17 50.97 -53.13
C TRP A 4 30.70 50.16 -51.93
N HIS A 5 29.89 49.95 -50.93
CA HIS A 5 30.19 48.99 -49.85
C HIS A 5 29.45 47.69 -50.16
N ARG A 6 30.19 46.60 -50.26
CA ARG A 6 29.69 45.24 -50.36
C ARG A 6 29.28 44.77 -48.97
N ALA A 7 28.03 44.40 -48.79
CA ALA A 7 27.55 43.69 -47.57
C ALA A 7 27.80 42.21 -47.77
N ALA A 8 28.48 41.58 -46.82
CA ALA A 8 28.62 40.12 -46.72
C ALA A 8 27.47 39.55 -45.94
N LEU A 9 26.73 38.63 -46.55
CA LEU A 9 25.72 37.81 -45.90
C LEU A 9 26.42 36.69 -45.14
N ALA A 10 26.29 36.71 -43.79
CA ALA A 10 26.64 35.58 -42.95
C ALA A 10 25.41 34.67 -42.83
N ALA A 11 25.49 33.44 -43.30
CA ALA A 11 24.49 32.41 -43.11
C ALA A 11 24.66 31.83 -41.69
N ALA A 12 23.69 32.00 -40.84
CA ALA A 12 23.62 31.36 -39.55
C ALA A 12 22.97 29.94 -39.70
N ALA A 13 23.77 28.89 -39.52
CA ALA A 13 23.26 27.54 -39.41
C ALA A 13 22.61 27.34 -38.05
N VAL A 14 21.28 27.15 -38.06
CA VAL A 14 20.53 26.73 -36.87
C VAL A 14 20.69 25.23 -36.72
N GLY A 15 21.55 24.81 -35.79
CA GLY A 15 21.64 23.42 -35.37
C GLY A 15 20.48 23.10 -34.42
N ALA A 16 19.56 22.25 -34.86
CA ALA A 16 18.54 21.69 -34.00
C ALA A 16 19.20 20.67 -33.06
N LEU A 17 19.38 21.02 -31.79
CA LEU A 17 19.68 20.08 -30.74
C LEU A 17 18.37 19.35 -30.37
N THR A 18 18.21 18.11 -30.84
CA THR A 18 17.23 17.20 -30.31
C THR A 18 17.73 16.73 -28.93
N ALA A 19 17.20 17.30 -27.87
CA ALA A 19 17.36 16.75 -26.52
C ALA A 19 16.56 15.45 -26.44
N GLY A 20 17.26 14.33 -26.58
CA GLY A 20 16.72 13.03 -26.25
C GLY A 20 16.48 12.98 -24.73
N VAL A 21 15.22 12.99 -24.31
CA VAL A 21 14.85 12.67 -22.94
C VAL A 21 15.11 11.17 -22.76
N VAL A 22 16.27 10.83 -22.22
CA VAL A 22 16.51 9.49 -21.67
C VAL A 22 15.73 9.44 -20.38
N ALA A 23 14.55 8.82 -20.40
CA ALA A 23 13.87 8.40 -19.18
C ALA A 23 14.82 7.40 -18.49
N ALA A 24 15.53 7.85 -17.47
CA ALA A 24 16.26 6.98 -16.57
C ALA A 24 15.22 6.19 -15.79
N GLY A 25 14.94 4.97 -16.20
CA GLY A 25 14.20 4.01 -15.39
C GLY A 25 14.93 3.88 -14.06
N GLN A 26 14.28 4.32 -12.98
CA GLN A 26 14.81 4.12 -11.64
C GLN A 26 14.62 2.65 -11.30
N ALA A 27 15.70 1.93 -11.15
CA ALA A 27 15.69 0.52 -10.78
C ALA A 27 15.05 0.36 -9.38
N SER A 28 14.17 -0.61 -9.26
CA SER A 28 13.58 -1.00 -7.96
C SER A 28 14.66 -1.22 -6.90
N ALA A 29 14.40 -0.74 -5.68
CA ALA A 29 15.30 -1.01 -4.58
C ALA A 29 15.15 -2.48 -4.16
N SER A 30 16.25 -3.22 -4.12
CA SER A 30 16.24 -4.60 -3.63
C SER A 30 16.55 -4.64 -2.14
N VAL A 31 15.70 -5.31 -1.36
CA VAL A 31 16.05 -5.74 -0.01
C VAL A 31 17.11 -6.83 -0.15
N PRO A 32 18.27 -6.76 0.54
CA PRO A 32 19.33 -7.74 0.36
C PRO A 32 18.79 -9.16 0.49
N ALA A 33 18.97 -9.97 -0.56
CA ALA A 33 18.68 -11.40 -0.49
C ALA A 33 19.74 -12.04 0.41
N GLU A 34 19.33 -12.64 1.53
CA GLU A 34 20.18 -13.64 2.18
C GLU A 34 20.33 -14.82 1.22
N ALA A 35 21.56 -15.32 1.08
CA ALA A 35 21.98 -16.27 0.05
C ALA A 35 21.43 -17.70 0.19
N ASP A 36 20.32 -17.88 0.88
CA ASP A 36 19.65 -19.18 1.03
C ASP A 36 18.50 -19.28 0.03
N GLY A 37 18.69 -20.09 -1.01
CA GLY A 37 17.63 -20.47 -1.97
C GLY A 37 16.49 -21.29 -1.34
N GLY A 38 16.31 -21.21 -0.02
CA GLY A 38 15.26 -21.86 0.75
C GLY A 38 13.99 -21.03 0.88
N ASN A 39 12.92 -21.67 1.37
CA ASN A 39 11.69 -20.99 1.71
C ASN A 39 11.94 -20.03 2.90
N TYR A 40 11.31 -18.88 2.85
CA TYR A 40 11.26 -17.92 3.95
C TYR A 40 9.85 -17.33 4.04
N ALA A 41 9.57 -16.55 5.07
CA ALA A 41 8.25 -15.95 5.25
C ALA A 41 8.33 -14.46 5.53
N PHE A 42 7.21 -13.81 5.33
CA PHE A 42 6.92 -12.51 5.91
C PHE A 42 5.65 -12.59 6.75
N ALA A 43 5.51 -11.72 7.72
CA ALA A 43 4.33 -11.63 8.56
C ALA A 43 3.45 -10.50 8.07
N VAL A 44 2.14 -10.73 8.01
CA VAL A 44 1.15 -9.70 7.70
C VAL A 44 0.18 -9.57 8.87
N ILE A 45 0.01 -8.34 9.35
CA ILE A 45 -0.97 -7.93 10.36
C ILE A 45 -1.67 -6.67 9.88
N GLY A 46 -2.83 -6.37 10.42
CA GLY A 46 -3.59 -5.14 10.15
C GLY A 46 -4.70 -4.98 11.18
N ASP A 47 -5.31 -3.81 11.27
CA ASP A 47 -6.44 -3.54 12.17
C ASP A 47 -6.13 -3.91 13.63
N ILE A 48 -4.91 -3.62 14.07
CA ILE A 48 -4.34 -3.94 15.39
C ILE A 48 -3.28 -2.86 15.75
N PRO A 49 -3.13 -2.45 17.04
CA PRO A 49 -3.92 -2.87 18.20
C PRO A 49 -5.19 -2.03 18.37
N TYR A 50 -6.30 -2.66 18.74
CA TYR A 50 -7.57 -2.00 19.00
C TYR A 50 -7.94 -2.05 20.48
N GLY A 51 -8.07 -0.88 21.10
CA GLY A 51 -8.46 -0.73 22.50
C GLY A 51 -7.37 -1.14 23.50
N ASP A 52 -7.56 -0.78 24.76
CA ASP A 52 -6.55 -0.82 25.83
C ASP A 52 -5.88 -2.19 25.99
N ALA A 53 -6.67 -3.28 25.88
CA ALA A 53 -6.17 -4.63 26.07
C ALA A 53 -5.19 -5.05 24.95
N GLN A 54 -5.52 -4.76 23.72
CA GLN A 54 -4.63 -5.06 22.59
C GLN A 54 -3.41 -4.13 22.60
N ILE A 55 -3.60 -2.85 22.91
CA ILE A 55 -2.49 -1.88 23.04
C ILE A 55 -1.49 -2.38 24.10
N ALA A 56 -1.96 -2.77 25.27
CA ALA A 56 -1.10 -3.29 26.34
C ALA A 56 -0.40 -4.61 25.96
N ASN A 57 -1.00 -5.42 25.08
CA ASN A 57 -0.45 -6.70 24.64
C ASN A 57 0.38 -6.59 23.37
N PHE A 58 0.30 -5.51 22.61
CA PHE A 58 0.95 -5.38 21.30
C PHE A 58 2.47 -5.57 21.34
N PRO A 59 3.19 -5.10 22.39
CA PRO A 59 4.59 -5.44 22.55
C PRO A 59 4.91 -6.95 22.53
N LYS A 60 4.03 -7.80 23.09
CA LYS A 60 4.21 -9.26 23.07
C LYS A 60 3.93 -9.85 21.69
N VAL A 61 2.98 -9.29 20.96
CA VAL A 61 2.73 -9.64 19.54
C VAL A 61 3.99 -9.39 18.72
N VAL A 62 4.60 -8.22 18.89
CA VAL A 62 5.88 -7.86 18.24
C VAL A 62 6.99 -8.85 18.62
N GLU A 63 7.13 -9.17 19.91
CA GLU A 63 8.13 -10.14 20.40
C GLU A 63 7.91 -11.53 19.77
N GLN A 64 6.67 -12.00 19.67
CA GLN A 64 6.36 -13.29 19.04
C GLN A 64 6.71 -13.31 17.55
N ILE A 65 6.37 -12.26 16.81
CA ILE A 65 6.73 -12.15 15.39
C ILE A 65 8.26 -12.09 15.23
N ASN A 66 8.95 -11.32 16.08
CA ASN A 66 10.42 -11.26 16.10
C ASN A 66 11.08 -12.62 16.37
N ALA A 67 10.45 -13.47 17.19
CA ALA A 67 10.94 -14.80 17.55
C ALA A 67 10.72 -15.84 16.43
N ASP A 68 9.94 -15.56 15.41
CA ASP A 68 9.74 -16.46 14.27
C ASP A 68 10.95 -16.43 13.32
N PRO A 69 11.78 -17.48 13.28
CA PRO A 69 13.01 -17.47 12.50
C PRO A 69 12.78 -17.48 10.99
N ALA A 70 11.56 -17.82 10.54
CA ALA A 70 11.22 -17.80 9.11
C ALA A 70 10.89 -16.41 8.61
N VAL A 71 10.42 -15.49 9.49
CA VAL A 71 10.00 -14.14 9.13
C VAL A 71 11.20 -13.26 8.81
N ARG A 72 11.19 -12.68 7.63
CA ARG A 72 12.25 -11.80 7.13
C ARG A 72 11.87 -10.32 7.10
N TRP A 73 10.58 -10.01 7.01
CA TRP A 73 10.01 -8.66 7.18
C TRP A 73 8.57 -8.77 7.65
N VAL A 74 7.99 -7.65 8.00
CA VAL A 74 6.61 -7.53 8.48
C VAL A 74 5.89 -6.48 7.64
N ASP A 75 4.65 -6.76 7.27
CA ASP A 75 3.72 -5.80 6.66
C ASP A 75 2.59 -5.52 7.64
N HIS A 76 2.37 -4.26 7.97
CA HIS A 76 1.23 -3.80 8.74
C HIS A 76 0.27 -3.05 7.81
N LEU A 77 -0.93 -3.60 7.63
CA LEU A 77 -1.90 -3.14 6.64
C LEU A 77 -2.79 -1.99 7.13
N GLY A 78 -2.26 -1.12 7.98
CA GLY A 78 -3.02 0.04 8.44
C GLY A 78 -3.94 -0.25 9.63
N ASP A 79 -4.71 0.75 9.97
CA ASP A 79 -5.61 0.75 11.13
C ASP A 79 -4.89 0.40 12.43
N ILE A 80 -3.95 1.28 12.80
CA ILE A 80 -3.20 1.17 14.07
C ILE A 80 -4.02 1.56 15.30
N LYS A 81 -5.27 1.93 15.12
CA LYS A 81 -6.26 2.27 16.15
C LYS A 81 -7.66 1.93 15.65
N ASN A 82 -8.61 1.72 16.58
CA ASN A 82 -10.00 1.54 16.19
C ASN A 82 -10.67 2.88 15.78
N GLY A 83 -11.80 2.77 15.09
CA GLY A 83 -12.59 3.91 14.61
C GLY A 83 -13.23 4.80 15.69
N SER A 84 -12.92 4.58 16.99
CA SER A 84 -13.45 5.37 18.12
C SER A 84 -12.38 5.82 19.12
N SER A 85 -11.12 5.54 18.87
CA SER A 85 -9.99 6.04 19.67
C SER A 85 -9.52 7.40 19.19
N VAL A 86 -9.04 8.25 20.12
CA VAL A 86 -8.56 9.61 19.80
C VAL A 86 -7.28 9.54 18.96
N CYS A 87 -7.24 10.31 17.88
CA CYS A 87 -6.07 10.43 17.00
C CYS A 87 -5.00 11.38 17.58
N SER A 88 -4.57 11.15 18.82
CA SER A 88 -3.65 12.06 19.48
C SER A 88 -2.19 11.78 19.08
N ASP A 89 -1.33 12.79 19.25
CA ASP A 89 0.11 12.67 19.01
C ASP A 89 0.76 11.65 19.96
N GLU A 90 0.25 11.58 21.21
CA GLU A 90 0.71 10.62 22.20
C GLU A 90 0.38 9.19 21.78
N TYR A 91 -0.80 8.97 21.19
CA TYR A 91 -1.17 7.66 20.63
C TYR A 91 -0.24 7.25 19.51
N PHE A 92 0.00 8.15 18.55
CA PHE A 92 0.92 7.87 17.43
C PHE A 92 2.34 7.60 17.90
N ALA A 93 2.81 8.35 18.90
CA ALA A 93 4.12 8.11 19.50
C ALA A 93 4.22 6.74 20.21
N LEU A 94 3.14 6.31 20.87
CA LEU A 94 3.05 4.99 21.52
C LEU A 94 3.16 3.87 20.47
N ILE A 95 2.35 3.91 19.43
CA ILE A 95 2.39 2.90 18.35
C ILE A 95 3.74 2.92 17.61
N LYS A 96 4.29 4.11 17.38
CA LYS A 96 5.62 4.23 16.77
C LYS A 96 6.69 3.56 17.61
N ALA A 97 6.63 3.72 18.94
CA ALA A 97 7.57 3.06 19.85
C ALA A 97 7.45 1.53 19.80
N ASP A 98 6.24 1.00 19.63
CA ASP A 98 6.04 -0.44 19.44
C ASP A 98 6.52 -0.91 18.06
N PHE A 99 6.30 -0.14 17.01
CA PHE A 99 6.84 -0.43 15.68
C PHE A 99 8.37 -0.44 15.65
N ASP A 100 9.02 0.41 16.44
CA ASP A 100 10.48 0.42 16.58
C ASP A 100 11.05 -0.82 17.31
N ARG A 101 10.20 -1.65 17.91
CA ARG A 101 10.58 -2.94 18.51
C ARG A 101 10.66 -4.08 17.51
N PHE A 102 10.08 -3.94 16.30
CA PHE A 102 10.30 -4.94 15.26
C PHE A 102 11.78 -4.99 14.88
N VAL A 103 12.38 -6.18 15.00
CA VAL A 103 13.79 -6.38 14.64
C VAL A 103 13.96 -6.35 13.13
N ARG A 104 13.03 -6.97 12.41
CA ARG A 104 13.03 -7.04 10.94
C ARG A 104 12.47 -5.75 10.31
N PRO A 105 12.71 -5.53 9.01
CA PRO A 105 12.06 -4.43 8.30
C PRO A 105 10.54 -4.49 8.49
N LEU A 106 9.93 -3.34 8.75
CA LEU A 106 8.48 -3.19 8.83
C LEU A 106 8.01 -2.22 7.74
N VAL A 107 7.20 -2.70 6.83
CA VAL A 107 6.42 -1.89 5.89
C VAL A 107 5.07 -1.59 6.53
N TYR A 108 4.64 -0.35 6.46
CA TYR A 108 3.37 0.09 7.02
C TYR A 108 2.56 0.81 5.94
N THR A 109 1.34 0.35 5.69
CA THR A 109 0.33 1.10 4.93
C THR A 109 -0.55 1.88 5.89
N VAL A 110 -1.00 3.07 5.50
CA VAL A 110 -1.86 3.91 6.33
C VAL A 110 -3.30 3.46 6.19
N GLY A 111 -4.05 3.38 7.31
CA GLY A 111 -5.48 3.09 7.32
C GLY A 111 -6.34 4.34 7.45
N ASP A 112 -7.67 4.18 7.37
CA ASP A 112 -8.61 5.31 7.48
C ASP A 112 -8.78 5.78 8.93
N ASN A 113 -8.67 4.88 9.89
CA ASN A 113 -8.89 5.18 11.29
C ASN A 113 -7.88 6.18 11.88
N GLU A 114 -6.64 6.19 11.40
CA GLU A 114 -5.59 7.06 11.93
C GLU A 114 -5.54 8.45 11.31
N TRP A 115 -6.34 8.75 10.28
CA TRP A 115 -6.36 10.10 9.73
C TRP A 115 -7.74 10.55 9.21
N THR A 116 -8.32 9.88 8.20
CA THR A 116 -9.59 10.36 7.61
C THR A 116 -10.74 10.33 8.61
N ASP A 117 -10.81 9.32 9.46
CA ASP A 117 -11.83 9.18 10.49
C ASP A 117 -11.62 10.07 11.72
N CYS A 118 -10.47 10.73 11.81
CA CYS A 118 -10.15 11.62 12.94
C CYS A 118 -11.07 12.85 13.06
N HIS A 119 -11.85 13.15 12.00
CA HIS A 119 -12.87 14.19 12.02
C HIS A 119 -14.04 13.87 12.98
N ARG A 120 -14.23 12.61 13.36
CA ARG A 120 -15.32 12.18 14.23
C ARG A 120 -15.11 12.72 15.65
N PRO A 121 -16.17 13.20 16.34
CA PRO A 121 -16.01 13.77 17.69
C PRO A 121 -15.36 12.81 18.69
N ASN A 122 -15.69 11.51 18.62
CA ASN A 122 -15.11 10.47 19.48
C ASN A 122 -13.66 10.12 19.12
N ASN A 123 -13.17 10.57 17.98
CA ASN A 123 -11.76 10.45 17.56
C ASN A 123 -10.96 11.74 17.81
N GLY A 124 -11.57 12.73 18.46
CA GLY A 124 -10.94 14.00 18.82
C GLY A 124 -11.33 15.17 17.93
N GLY A 125 -12.07 14.96 16.84
CA GLY A 125 -12.55 16.04 15.95
C GLY A 125 -11.43 16.79 15.24
N TYR A 126 -10.36 16.10 14.90
CA TYR A 126 -9.21 16.69 14.20
C TYR A 126 -9.49 16.94 12.72
N ASN A 127 -8.71 17.83 12.11
CA ASN A 127 -8.66 17.93 10.66
C ASN A 127 -7.92 16.71 10.09
N PRO A 128 -8.56 15.90 9.21
CA PRO A 128 -7.94 14.69 8.68
C PRO A 128 -6.64 14.94 7.91
N LEU A 129 -6.57 16.01 7.12
CA LEU A 129 -5.34 16.30 6.34
C LEU A 129 -4.17 16.69 7.25
N GLU A 130 -4.46 17.33 8.36
CA GLU A 130 -3.45 17.61 9.39
C GLU A 130 -2.97 16.30 10.03
N ARG A 131 -3.90 15.37 10.34
CA ARG A 131 -3.53 14.05 10.88
C ARG A 131 -2.73 13.23 9.87
N LEU A 132 -3.10 13.25 8.59
CA LEU A 132 -2.31 12.60 7.54
C LEU A 132 -0.89 13.18 7.48
N ALA A 133 -0.74 14.49 7.52
CA ALA A 133 0.58 15.11 7.59
C ALA A 133 1.36 14.66 8.85
N ARG A 134 0.68 14.50 9.98
CA ARG A 134 1.28 14.01 11.22
C ARG A 134 1.70 12.54 11.13
N ILE A 135 0.87 11.67 10.55
CA ILE A 135 1.20 10.27 10.28
C ILE A 135 2.48 10.20 9.42
N ARG A 136 2.55 10.98 8.35
CA ARG A 136 3.74 11.03 7.49
C ARG A 136 5.01 11.44 8.25
N GLN A 137 4.91 12.43 9.16
CA GLN A 137 6.04 12.85 10.00
C GLN A 137 6.49 11.75 10.97
N VAL A 138 5.55 11.03 11.57
CA VAL A 138 5.85 10.03 12.62
C VAL A 138 6.33 8.72 12.03
N PHE A 139 5.66 8.20 11.01
CA PHE A 139 5.88 6.85 10.50
C PHE A 139 6.75 6.80 9.23
N PHE A 140 6.92 7.92 8.53
CA PHE A 140 7.76 8.00 7.32
C PHE A 140 8.86 9.06 7.44
N PRO A 141 9.62 9.10 8.57
CA PRO A 141 10.64 10.14 8.81
C PRO A 141 11.84 10.02 7.88
N ARG A 142 12.02 8.87 7.23
CA ARG A 142 13.07 8.58 6.27
C ARG A 142 12.48 7.93 5.02
N PRO A 143 11.91 8.72 4.10
CA PRO A 143 11.36 8.18 2.86
C PRO A 143 12.35 7.27 2.12
N GLY A 144 11.83 6.24 1.48
CA GLY A 144 12.66 5.23 0.82
C GLY A 144 13.33 4.21 1.76
N HIS A 145 12.89 4.18 3.03
CA HIS A 145 13.34 3.22 4.02
C HIS A 145 12.15 2.68 4.83
N THR A 146 12.16 1.40 5.10
CA THR A 146 11.17 0.77 5.99
C THR A 146 11.39 1.19 7.45
N LEU A 147 10.38 0.99 8.28
CA LEU A 147 10.50 0.99 9.73
C LEU A 147 11.23 -0.28 10.21
N GLY A 148 11.29 -0.46 11.53
CA GLY A 148 12.00 -1.56 12.18
C GLY A 148 13.49 -1.30 12.36
N GLN A 149 14.13 -2.11 13.22
CA GLN A 149 15.54 -1.92 13.58
C GLN A 149 16.49 -2.23 12.41
N GLN A 150 16.19 -3.27 11.64
CA GLN A 150 16.90 -3.63 10.42
C GLN A 150 16.21 -2.98 9.19
N SER A 151 16.20 -1.65 9.18
CA SER A 151 15.55 -0.90 8.09
C SER A 151 16.15 -1.27 6.73
N ALA A 152 15.27 -1.51 5.75
CA ALA A 152 15.62 -1.82 4.38
C ALA A 152 15.30 -0.63 3.44
N ARG A 153 16.00 -0.56 2.32
CA ARG A 153 15.70 0.42 1.27
C ARG A 153 14.52 -0.08 0.43
N VAL A 154 13.62 0.83 0.14
CA VAL A 154 12.51 0.65 -0.78
C VAL A 154 12.44 1.85 -1.73
N PHE A 155 11.83 1.70 -2.87
CA PHE A 155 11.39 2.86 -3.65
C PHE A 155 10.25 3.56 -2.91
N SER A 156 10.13 4.89 -3.04
CA SER A 156 9.06 5.66 -2.41
C SER A 156 8.67 6.84 -3.30
N GLN A 157 7.39 7.14 -3.37
CA GLN A 157 6.86 8.31 -4.08
C GLN A 157 6.97 9.62 -3.26
N ALA A 158 7.90 9.70 -2.34
CA ALA A 158 8.09 10.89 -1.49
C ALA A 158 8.29 12.18 -2.29
N ASP A 159 8.96 12.12 -3.43
CA ASP A 159 9.17 13.27 -4.32
C ASP A 159 7.85 13.80 -4.91
N GLN A 160 6.80 12.97 -4.93
CA GLN A 160 5.45 13.32 -5.34
C GLN A 160 4.55 13.70 -4.16
N GLY A 161 5.07 13.62 -2.92
CA GLY A 161 4.34 13.92 -1.69
C GLY A 161 3.66 12.72 -1.02
N PHE A 162 3.93 11.49 -1.49
CA PHE A 162 3.38 10.24 -0.97
C PHE A 162 4.49 9.32 -0.45
N PRO A 163 5.12 9.64 0.68
CA PRO A 163 6.23 8.85 1.22
C PRO A 163 5.83 7.44 1.67
N GLU A 164 4.54 7.22 1.89
CA GLU A 164 3.93 5.96 2.29
C GLU A 164 3.71 4.98 1.14
N ASP A 165 3.61 5.46 -0.12
CA ASP A 165 3.53 4.59 -1.29
C ASP A 165 4.93 4.11 -1.64
N VAL A 166 5.14 2.79 -1.48
CA VAL A 166 6.45 2.18 -1.63
C VAL A 166 6.40 0.89 -2.43
N ARG A 167 7.50 0.58 -3.16
CA ARG A 167 7.68 -0.71 -3.81
C ARG A 167 9.09 -1.25 -3.62
N TRP A 168 9.20 -2.56 -3.67
CA TRP A 168 10.47 -3.28 -3.57
C TRP A 168 10.37 -4.62 -4.28
N GLU A 169 11.51 -5.24 -4.50
CA GLU A 169 11.62 -6.57 -5.07
C GLU A 169 12.36 -7.50 -4.11
N ARG A 170 11.91 -8.73 -4.01
CA ARG A 170 12.59 -9.78 -3.27
C ARG A 170 12.26 -11.16 -3.82
N ALA A 171 13.30 -11.96 -4.13
CA ALA A 171 13.19 -13.33 -4.61
C ALA A 171 12.27 -13.50 -5.82
N ASP A 172 12.46 -12.67 -6.83
CA ASP A 172 11.69 -12.63 -8.07
C ASP A 172 10.19 -12.36 -7.82
N ILE A 173 9.87 -11.55 -6.82
CA ILE A 173 8.52 -11.06 -6.53
C ILE A 173 8.60 -9.54 -6.37
N ALA A 174 7.79 -8.82 -7.13
CA ALA A 174 7.59 -7.40 -6.92
C ALA A 174 6.48 -7.15 -5.89
N PHE A 175 6.74 -6.21 -4.99
CA PHE A 175 5.81 -5.80 -3.93
C PHE A 175 5.51 -4.32 -4.06
N ALA A 176 4.25 -3.93 -3.83
CA ALA A 176 3.83 -2.56 -3.61
C ALA A 176 3.00 -2.48 -2.33
N ALA A 177 3.31 -1.51 -1.47
CA ALA A 177 2.43 -1.09 -0.39
C ALA A 177 1.88 0.28 -0.76
N VAL A 178 0.55 0.39 -0.89
CA VAL A 178 -0.12 1.57 -1.44
C VAL A 178 -1.21 2.08 -0.49
N HIS A 179 -1.32 3.39 -0.41
CA HIS A 179 -2.24 4.10 0.48
C HIS A 179 -3.67 4.14 -0.11
N VAL A 180 -4.40 3.05 0.07
CA VAL A 180 -5.84 2.96 -0.22
C VAL A 180 -6.55 2.63 1.07
N VAL A 181 -7.51 3.45 1.47
CA VAL A 181 -8.12 3.39 2.81
C VAL A 181 -9.62 3.13 2.76
N GLY A 182 -10.17 2.58 3.83
CA GLY A 182 -11.59 2.47 4.05
C GLY A 182 -12.34 3.79 3.86
N SER A 183 -13.57 3.87 4.33
CA SER A 183 -14.39 5.10 4.21
C SER A 183 -14.52 5.59 2.76
N ASN A 184 -14.68 4.64 1.79
CA ASN A 184 -14.78 4.91 0.34
C ASN A 184 -13.53 5.65 -0.20
N ASP A 185 -12.36 5.17 0.15
CA ASP A 185 -11.07 5.82 -0.13
C ASP A 185 -11.01 7.26 0.40
N SER A 186 -11.54 7.49 1.62
CA SER A 186 -11.68 8.83 2.22
C SER A 186 -12.69 9.75 1.53
N LEU A 187 -13.63 9.24 0.72
CA LEU A 187 -14.67 10.04 0.06
C LEU A 187 -15.99 10.08 0.83
N LEU A 188 -16.10 9.42 2.00
CA LEU A 188 -17.24 9.66 2.87
C LEU A 188 -17.17 11.07 3.48
N PRO A 189 -18.30 11.82 3.57
CA PRO A 189 -18.29 13.19 4.08
C PRO A 189 -17.77 13.26 5.51
N TRP A 190 -16.87 14.19 5.79
CA TRP A 190 -16.41 14.44 7.15
C TRP A 190 -17.48 15.12 7.99
N THR A 191 -17.43 14.93 9.31
CA THR A 191 -18.40 15.48 10.28
C THR A 191 -18.74 16.93 10.01
N GLY A 192 -20.05 17.24 9.94
CA GLY A 192 -20.55 18.57 9.66
C GLY A 192 -20.71 18.91 8.17
N ASN A 193 -20.29 18.04 7.27
CA ASN A 193 -20.43 18.24 5.83
C ASN A 193 -21.45 17.26 5.24
N ALA A 194 -22.20 17.71 4.23
CA ALA A 194 -23.15 16.86 3.48
C ALA A 194 -22.51 16.11 2.30
N ALA A 195 -21.29 16.50 1.94
CA ALA A 195 -20.49 15.94 0.85
C ALA A 195 -18.99 16.09 1.18
N PRO A 196 -18.09 15.38 0.49
CA PRO A 196 -16.65 15.61 0.60
C PRO A 196 -16.30 17.07 0.36
N THR A 197 -15.36 17.60 1.16
CA THR A 197 -14.88 18.98 0.96
C THR A 197 -14.01 19.07 -0.30
N PRO A 198 -13.79 20.28 -0.85
CA PRO A 198 -12.86 20.46 -1.97
C PRO A 198 -11.44 19.97 -1.66
N GLU A 199 -10.95 20.21 -0.44
CA GLU A 199 -9.62 19.80 0.01
C GLU A 199 -9.54 18.26 0.15
N GLN A 200 -10.59 17.65 0.72
CA GLN A 200 -10.73 16.18 0.79
C GLN A 200 -10.69 15.56 -0.61
N THR A 201 -11.49 16.09 -1.53
CA THR A 201 -11.54 15.62 -2.91
C THR A 201 -10.20 15.78 -3.63
N ALA A 202 -9.51 16.91 -3.41
CA ALA A 202 -8.21 17.16 -4.03
C ALA A 202 -7.14 16.16 -3.53
N GLU A 203 -7.14 15.85 -2.22
CA GLU A 203 -6.26 14.83 -1.65
C GLU A 203 -6.51 13.47 -2.29
N VAL A 204 -7.77 13.01 -2.30
CA VAL A 204 -8.14 11.71 -2.86
C VAL A 204 -7.75 11.60 -4.33
N LEU A 205 -8.01 12.63 -5.14
CA LEU A 205 -7.64 12.59 -6.57
C LEU A 205 -6.11 12.50 -6.76
N ALA A 206 -5.34 13.25 -5.98
CA ALA A 206 -3.88 13.24 -6.06
C ALA A 206 -3.31 11.88 -5.60
N ARG A 207 -3.78 11.36 -4.47
CA ARG A 207 -3.36 10.07 -3.93
C ARG A 207 -3.77 8.90 -4.84
N THR A 208 -5.00 8.88 -5.35
CA THR A 208 -5.44 7.85 -6.30
C THR A 208 -4.57 7.82 -7.56
N ALA A 209 -4.18 9.00 -8.08
CA ALA A 209 -3.29 9.05 -9.24
C ALA A 209 -1.89 8.49 -8.91
N ALA A 210 -1.35 8.79 -7.73
CA ALA A 210 -0.07 8.28 -7.25
C ALA A 210 -0.11 6.76 -7.05
N VAL A 211 -1.15 6.25 -6.39
CA VAL A 211 -1.40 4.81 -6.18
C VAL A 211 -1.49 4.05 -7.51
N ILE A 212 -2.24 4.57 -8.47
CA ILE A 212 -2.35 3.94 -9.80
C ILE A 212 -0.99 3.91 -10.50
N GLN A 213 -0.21 4.98 -10.39
CA GLN A 213 1.14 5.03 -10.95
C GLN A 213 2.06 4.02 -10.27
N GLU A 214 2.00 3.90 -8.92
CA GLU A 214 2.80 2.93 -8.18
C GLU A 214 2.47 1.47 -8.54
N ILE A 215 1.17 1.16 -8.69
CA ILE A 215 0.72 -0.14 -9.18
C ILE A 215 1.28 -0.40 -10.58
N HIS A 216 1.13 0.56 -11.51
CA HIS A 216 1.64 0.44 -12.87
C HIS A 216 3.15 0.19 -12.89
N ASP A 217 3.93 0.98 -12.14
CA ASP A 217 5.39 0.88 -12.08
C ASP A 217 5.85 -0.44 -11.48
N THR A 218 5.16 -0.93 -10.44
CA THR A 218 5.44 -2.24 -9.83
C THR A 218 5.28 -3.37 -10.84
N PHE A 219 4.20 -3.37 -11.62
CA PHE A 219 4.00 -4.37 -12.66
C PHE A 219 4.96 -4.20 -13.84
N ALA A 220 5.36 -2.96 -14.16
CA ALA A 220 6.36 -2.70 -15.20
C ALA A 220 7.73 -3.24 -14.77
N ASP A 221 8.15 -2.99 -13.54
CA ASP A 221 9.38 -3.51 -12.95
C ASP A 221 9.36 -5.05 -12.92
N ALA A 222 8.25 -5.66 -12.47
CA ALA A 222 8.07 -7.11 -12.45
C ALA A 222 8.23 -7.75 -13.84
N ARG A 223 7.68 -7.13 -14.87
CA ARG A 223 7.84 -7.61 -16.25
C ARG A 223 9.30 -7.45 -16.75
N ALA A 224 9.93 -6.33 -16.42
CA ALA A 224 11.32 -6.03 -16.83
C ALA A 224 12.33 -6.98 -16.18
N HIS A 225 12.10 -7.35 -14.92
CA HIS A 225 12.97 -8.26 -14.14
C HIS A 225 12.58 -9.74 -14.29
N HIS A 226 11.47 -10.04 -14.98
CA HIS A 226 10.92 -11.39 -15.12
C HIS A 226 10.49 -12.00 -13.78
N ASP A 227 9.94 -11.18 -12.91
CA ASP A 227 9.43 -11.63 -11.63
C ASP A 227 8.31 -12.66 -11.79
N LYS A 228 8.25 -13.58 -10.84
CA LYS A 228 7.30 -14.71 -10.84
C LYS A 228 5.92 -14.30 -10.37
N ALA A 229 5.84 -13.27 -9.54
CA ALA A 229 4.59 -12.79 -8.93
C ALA A 229 4.65 -11.28 -8.65
N VAL A 230 3.47 -10.70 -8.50
CA VAL A 230 3.29 -9.36 -7.95
C VAL A 230 2.42 -9.43 -6.70
N THR A 231 2.79 -8.66 -5.68
CA THR A 231 2.03 -8.54 -4.43
C THR A 231 1.70 -7.07 -4.18
N VAL A 232 0.42 -6.78 -3.99
CA VAL A 232 -0.09 -5.46 -3.61
C VAL A 232 -0.63 -5.54 -2.19
N LEU A 233 -0.21 -4.60 -1.35
CA LEU A 233 -0.61 -4.48 0.05
C LEU A 233 -1.32 -3.15 0.26
N THR A 234 -2.47 -3.17 0.91
CA THR A 234 -3.28 -1.98 1.20
C THR A 234 -4.11 -2.16 2.46
N GLN A 235 -4.70 -1.10 3.00
CA GLN A 235 -5.61 -1.22 4.14
C GLN A 235 -7.02 -1.60 3.67
N ALA A 236 -7.61 -0.88 2.72
CA ALA A 236 -9.02 -1.01 2.35
C ALA A 236 -9.41 -2.41 1.83
N ASP A 237 -10.52 -2.96 2.33
CA ASP A 237 -11.19 -4.09 1.69
C ASP A 237 -12.15 -3.61 0.59
N MET A 238 -11.60 -3.40 -0.59
CA MET A 238 -12.38 -2.97 -1.76
C MET A 238 -13.44 -3.99 -2.22
N PHE A 239 -13.41 -5.20 -1.66
CA PHE A 239 -14.27 -6.32 -2.02
C PHE A 239 -14.90 -6.97 -0.80
N ASP A 240 -15.27 -6.19 0.21
CA ASP A 240 -15.69 -6.64 1.53
C ASP A 240 -16.73 -7.76 1.47
N PRO A 241 -16.38 -8.97 1.92
CA PRO A 241 -17.28 -10.14 1.88
C PRO A 241 -18.37 -10.07 2.95
N THR A 242 -18.20 -9.21 3.97
CA THR A 242 -19.16 -9.06 5.07
C THR A 242 -20.38 -8.24 4.64
N VAL A 243 -20.25 -7.45 3.57
CA VAL A 243 -21.32 -6.64 3.01
C VAL A 243 -22.07 -7.42 1.92
N THR A 244 -23.28 -7.86 2.23
CA THR A 244 -24.09 -8.69 1.32
C THR A 244 -24.63 -7.92 0.12
N ASP A 245 -25.00 -6.63 0.31
CA ASP A 245 -25.58 -5.75 -0.71
C ASP A 245 -24.81 -4.42 -0.77
N PRO A 246 -23.58 -4.41 -1.29
CA PRO A 246 -22.78 -3.21 -1.38
C PRO A 246 -23.44 -2.16 -2.27
N LYS A 247 -23.40 -0.90 -1.85
CA LYS A 247 -23.88 0.22 -2.67
C LYS A 247 -22.69 0.89 -3.34
N PHE A 248 -22.77 1.09 -4.65
CA PHE A 248 -21.67 1.71 -5.39
C PHE A 248 -21.33 3.12 -4.86
N ALA A 249 -22.32 3.82 -4.31
CA ALA A 249 -22.11 5.12 -3.65
C ALA A 249 -21.13 5.07 -2.47
N ASP A 250 -20.97 3.91 -1.84
CA ASP A 250 -20.05 3.71 -0.69
C ASP A 250 -18.70 3.13 -1.12
N TYR A 251 -18.49 2.86 -2.42
CA TYR A 251 -17.31 2.18 -2.97
C TYR A 251 -16.72 2.83 -4.24
N TYR A 252 -17.35 3.90 -4.76
CA TYR A 252 -16.93 4.47 -6.05
C TYR A 252 -15.52 5.02 -6.05
N GLY A 253 -14.99 5.40 -4.88
CA GLY A 253 -13.61 5.84 -4.71
C GLY A 253 -12.59 4.75 -5.08
N PHE A 254 -12.94 3.49 -4.89
CA PHE A 254 -12.06 2.37 -5.23
C PHE A 254 -12.05 2.01 -6.71
N GLN A 255 -13.07 2.44 -7.47
CA GLN A 255 -13.24 2.01 -8.87
C GLN A 255 -11.99 2.20 -9.74
N PRO A 256 -11.32 3.36 -9.76
CA PRO A 256 -10.14 3.56 -10.61
C PRO A 256 -8.96 2.68 -10.18
N ILE A 257 -8.81 2.39 -8.89
CA ILE A 257 -7.76 1.55 -8.33
C ILE A 257 -8.01 0.08 -8.68
N VAL A 258 -9.25 -0.40 -8.48
CA VAL A 258 -9.67 -1.76 -8.87
C VAL A 258 -9.49 -1.97 -10.37
N ALA A 259 -9.84 -0.97 -11.19
CA ALA A 259 -9.63 -1.03 -12.64
C ALA A 259 -8.14 -1.12 -13.01
N ALA A 260 -7.26 -0.41 -12.30
CA ALA A 260 -5.82 -0.49 -12.50
C ALA A 260 -5.28 -1.88 -12.11
N ILE A 261 -5.63 -2.39 -10.92
CA ILE A 261 -5.24 -3.73 -10.48
C ILE A 261 -5.73 -4.80 -11.48
N ALA A 262 -6.98 -4.72 -11.90
CA ALA A 262 -7.56 -5.69 -12.85
C ALA A 262 -6.81 -5.69 -14.20
N ARG A 263 -6.53 -4.50 -14.74
CA ARG A 263 -5.82 -4.34 -16.02
C ARG A 263 -4.40 -4.88 -15.95
N GLU A 264 -3.64 -4.48 -14.94
CA GLU A 264 -2.24 -4.88 -14.78
C GLU A 264 -2.13 -6.39 -14.50
N SER A 265 -3.01 -6.92 -13.63
CA SER A 265 -3.07 -8.36 -13.34
C SER A 265 -3.40 -9.19 -14.58
N ALA A 266 -4.38 -8.75 -15.39
CA ALA A 266 -4.73 -9.44 -16.64
C ALA A 266 -3.60 -9.43 -17.68
N ALA A 267 -2.71 -8.45 -17.63
CA ALA A 267 -1.55 -8.33 -18.51
C ALA A 267 -0.29 -9.02 -17.97
N PHE A 268 -0.32 -9.51 -16.73
CA PHE A 268 0.81 -10.20 -16.09
C PHE A 268 0.64 -11.71 -16.17
N ALA A 269 1.72 -12.41 -16.55
CA ALA A 269 1.65 -13.86 -16.77
C ALA A 269 1.64 -14.70 -15.48
N GLY A 270 2.16 -14.14 -14.37
CA GLY A 270 2.26 -14.81 -13.06
C GLY A 270 1.05 -14.54 -12.16
N PRO A 271 1.02 -15.16 -10.97
CA PRO A 271 0.03 -14.87 -9.95
C PRO A 271 0.19 -13.46 -9.39
N VAL A 272 -0.95 -12.85 -9.05
CA VAL A 272 -1.04 -11.55 -8.39
C VAL A 272 -1.75 -11.75 -7.05
N TYR A 273 -1.18 -11.20 -6.00
CA TYR A 273 -1.71 -11.29 -4.65
C TYR A 273 -2.08 -9.89 -4.16
N LEU A 274 -3.28 -9.76 -3.59
CA LEU A 274 -3.74 -8.57 -2.91
C LEU A 274 -3.96 -8.89 -1.43
N PHE A 275 -3.17 -8.28 -0.55
CA PHE A 275 -3.37 -8.38 0.90
C PHE A 275 -4.01 -7.10 1.42
N ASN A 276 -5.06 -7.24 2.23
CA ASN A 276 -5.78 -6.11 2.81
C ASN A 276 -6.28 -6.41 4.23
N GLY A 277 -6.68 -5.34 4.96
CA GLY A 277 -7.36 -5.36 6.25
C GLY A 277 -8.81 -4.92 6.14
N ASP A 278 -9.23 -3.97 6.99
CA ASP A 278 -10.46 -3.17 7.00
C ASP A 278 -11.73 -3.95 7.43
N SER A 279 -12.09 -5.04 6.75
CA SER A 279 -13.28 -5.84 7.10
C SER A 279 -13.11 -6.71 8.35
N HIS A 280 -11.92 -6.82 8.91
CA HIS A 280 -11.56 -7.52 10.15
C HIS A 280 -11.76 -9.04 10.14
N VAL A 281 -12.19 -9.63 9.04
CA VAL A 281 -12.50 -11.06 8.94
C VAL A 281 -11.59 -11.69 7.90
N TYR A 282 -10.82 -12.68 8.35
CA TYR A 282 -9.99 -13.44 7.43
C TYR A 282 -10.80 -13.98 6.26
N HIS A 283 -10.33 -13.68 5.07
CA HIS A 283 -10.90 -14.15 3.83
C HIS A 283 -9.80 -14.45 2.81
N SER A 284 -10.03 -15.43 1.95
CA SER A 284 -9.11 -15.76 0.86
C SER A 284 -9.92 -16.24 -0.34
N ASP A 285 -9.90 -15.46 -1.42
CA ASP A 285 -10.66 -15.72 -2.64
C ASP A 285 -10.00 -15.07 -3.87
N ASN A 286 -10.71 -15.17 -5.00
CA ASN A 286 -10.49 -14.32 -6.17
C ASN A 286 -11.73 -13.44 -6.37
N PRO A 287 -11.71 -12.17 -5.98
CA PRO A 287 -12.87 -11.28 -6.08
C PRO A 287 -13.24 -10.93 -7.52
N LEU A 288 -12.34 -11.10 -8.48
CA LEU A 288 -12.57 -10.85 -9.91
C LEU A 288 -12.63 -12.15 -10.74
N ALA A 289 -12.97 -13.27 -10.11
CA ALA A 289 -13.21 -14.53 -10.80
C ALA A 289 -14.43 -14.47 -11.71
N ALA A 290 -14.53 -15.41 -12.64
CA ALA A 290 -15.70 -15.56 -13.49
C ALA A 290 -16.99 -15.74 -12.66
N GLY A 291 -18.00 -14.91 -12.92
CA GLY A 291 -19.27 -14.92 -12.18
C GLY A 291 -19.28 -14.10 -10.89
N SER A 292 -18.17 -13.46 -10.51
CA SER A 292 -18.16 -12.58 -9.36
C SER A 292 -19.06 -11.34 -9.55
N LYS A 293 -19.79 -10.97 -8.49
CA LYS A 293 -20.59 -9.73 -8.46
C LYS A 293 -19.72 -8.48 -8.67
N TRP A 294 -18.46 -8.53 -8.25
CA TRP A 294 -17.56 -7.40 -8.29
C TRP A 294 -17.14 -6.99 -9.70
N LEU A 295 -17.21 -7.91 -10.68
CA LEU A 295 -16.95 -7.57 -12.09
C LEU A 295 -17.91 -6.48 -12.58
N SER A 296 -19.23 -6.74 -12.49
CA SER A 296 -20.24 -5.77 -12.90
C SER A 296 -20.30 -4.55 -11.99
N PHE A 297 -20.01 -4.74 -10.69
CA PHE A 297 -20.04 -3.67 -9.69
C PHE A 297 -19.01 -2.57 -10.00
N TYR A 298 -17.79 -2.96 -10.37
CA TYR A 298 -16.71 -2.01 -10.72
C TYR A 298 -16.57 -1.77 -12.23
N GLY A 299 -17.41 -2.38 -13.06
CA GLY A 299 -17.33 -2.22 -14.51
C GLY A 299 -16.11 -2.91 -15.14
N ILE A 300 -15.73 -4.07 -14.60
CA ILE A 300 -14.62 -4.88 -15.12
C ILE A 300 -15.18 -5.86 -16.17
N ASP A 301 -14.78 -5.68 -17.42
CA ASP A 301 -15.35 -6.41 -18.56
C ASP A 301 -14.99 -7.90 -18.59
N ARG A 302 -13.85 -8.29 -17.99
CA ARG A 302 -13.32 -9.65 -18.08
C ARG A 302 -12.84 -10.16 -16.73
N PRO A 303 -13.03 -11.46 -16.42
CA PRO A 303 -12.44 -12.06 -15.23
C PRO A 303 -10.93 -11.95 -15.22
N VAL A 304 -10.37 -11.89 -14.01
CA VAL A 304 -8.93 -11.82 -13.73
C VAL A 304 -8.52 -13.10 -12.94
N PRO A 305 -8.27 -14.22 -13.64
CA PRO A 305 -8.13 -15.53 -13.00
C PRO A 305 -6.87 -15.69 -12.14
N ASN A 306 -5.85 -14.87 -12.38
CA ASN A 306 -4.56 -14.92 -11.66
C ASN A 306 -4.50 -13.99 -10.44
N LEU A 307 -5.58 -13.29 -10.10
CA LEU A 307 -5.67 -12.47 -8.88
C LEU A 307 -6.14 -13.33 -7.70
N SER A 308 -5.44 -13.24 -6.58
CA SER A 308 -5.87 -13.79 -5.29
C SER A 308 -5.90 -12.67 -4.26
N ARG A 309 -7.01 -12.54 -3.53
CA ARG A 309 -7.13 -11.61 -2.41
C ARG A 309 -7.03 -12.36 -1.09
N VAL A 310 -6.37 -11.76 -0.10
CA VAL A 310 -6.28 -12.26 1.27
C VAL A 310 -6.52 -11.09 2.22
N THR A 311 -7.61 -11.15 2.97
CA THR A 311 -7.90 -10.20 4.06
C THR A 311 -7.41 -10.80 5.38
N VAL A 312 -6.71 -10.02 6.20
CA VAL A 312 -6.25 -10.47 7.52
C VAL A 312 -7.35 -10.38 8.57
N ASP A 313 -7.23 -11.15 9.66
CA ASP A 313 -8.06 -10.93 10.84
C ASP A 313 -7.68 -9.59 11.49
N GLY A 314 -8.69 -8.85 11.97
CA GLY A 314 -8.51 -7.55 12.61
C GLY A 314 -9.41 -7.35 13.82
N SER A 315 -9.28 -6.22 14.52
CA SER A 315 -10.12 -5.83 15.65
C SER A 315 -10.22 -6.92 16.74
N ALA A 316 -11.40 -7.25 17.20
CA ALA A 316 -11.61 -8.31 18.20
C ALA A 316 -11.20 -9.71 17.72
N GLY A 317 -11.16 -9.93 16.41
CA GLY A 317 -10.69 -11.17 15.78
C GLY A 317 -9.18 -11.26 15.62
N ALA A 318 -8.44 -10.19 15.87
CA ALA A 318 -6.98 -10.11 15.72
C ALA A 318 -6.25 -10.93 16.79
N ASN A 319 -6.29 -12.24 16.65
CA ASN A 319 -5.66 -13.21 17.56
C ASN A 319 -4.54 -14.01 16.91
N ASN A 320 -4.09 -13.60 15.74
CA ASN A 320 -3.05 -14.25 14.95
C ASN A 320 -2.35 -13.23 14.04
N TYR A 321 -1.17 -13.61 13.52
CA TYR A 321 -0.62 -12.99 12.33
C TYR A 321 -0.69 -13.96 11.15
N LEU A 322 -0.77 -13.43 9.95
CA LEU A 322 -0.68 -14.24 8.75
C LEU A 322 0.82 -14.44 8.43
N ARG A 323 1.30 -15.69 8.52
CA ARG A 323 2.62 -16.06 8.02
C ARG A 323 2.49 -16.41 6.55
N VAL A 324 3.04 -15.58 5.68
CA VAL A 324 3.10 -15.82 4.24
C VAL A 324 4.45 -16.41 3.89
N THR A 325 4.45 -17.64 3.41
CA THR A 325 5.67 -18.35 3.01
C THR A 325 5.92 -18.15 1.52
N VAL A 326 7.12 -17.70 1.21
CA VAL A 326 7.62 -17.55 -0.16
C VAL A 326 8.31 -18.85 -0.57
N HIS A 327 7.94 -19.37 -1.74
CA HIS A 327 8.51 -20.57 -2.34
C HIS A 327 9.21 -20.18 -3.65
N PRO A 328 10.50 -19.78 -3.62
CA PRO A 328 11.19 -19.25 -4.79
C PRO A 328 11.25 -20.23 -5.98
N HIS A 329 11.16 -21.53 -5.69
CA HIS A 329 11.27 -22.60 -6.68
C HIS A 329 10.03 -23.51 -6.74
N GLY A 330 8.97 -23.18 -5.97
CA GLY A 330 7.73 -23.97 -5.91
C GLY A 330 6.76 -23.63 -7.05
N PRO A 331 5.77 -24.53 -7.28
CA PRO A 331 4.69 -24.28 -8.22
C PRO A 331 3.71 -23.21 -7.74
N GLN A 332 3.58 -23.02 -6.43
CA GLN A 332 2.91 -21.91 -5.79
C GLN A 332 3.96 -20.96 -5.23
N VAL A 333 3.92 -19.70 -5.66
CA VAL A 333 4.90 -18.69 -5.24
C VAL A 333 4.69 -18.31 -3.78
N LEU A 334 3.43 -18.10 -3.37
CA LEU A 334 3.06 -17.78 -1.99
C LEU A 334 2.06 -18.80 -1.44
N THR A 335 2.26 -19.17 -0.18
CA THR A 335 1.27 -19.86 0.66
C THR A 335 1.18 -19.16 2.01
N TRP A 336 0.08 -19.31 2.73
CA TRP A 336 -0.08 -18.62 4.02
C TRP A 336 -0.81 -19.46 5.06
N THR A 337 -0.51 -19.17 6.31
CA THR A 337 -1.15 -19.77 7.47
C THR A 337 -1.38 -18.72 8.53
N ARG A 338 -2.49 -18.81 9.24
CA ARG A 338 -2.75 -17.99 10.44
C ARG A 338 -2.00 -18.60 11.62
N VAL A 339 -1.09 -17.84 12.22
CA VAL A 339 -0.30 -18.24 13.39
C VAL A 339 -0.88 -17.56 14.61
N PRO A 340 -1.52 -18.30 15.54
CA PRO A 340 -2.13 -17.70 16.73
C PRO A 340 -1.13 -16.95 17.58
N PHE A 341 -1.57 -15.82 18.15
CA PHE A 341 -0.79 -15.15 19.20
C PHE A 341 -0.79 -16.00 20.47
N ALA A 342 0.36 -16.01 21.14
CA ALA A 342 0.48 -16.67 22.44
C ALA A 342 -0.44 -15.98 23.46
N SER A 343 -1.16 -16.79 24.22
CA SER A 343 -2.05 -16.33 25.30
C SER A 343 -1.27 -15.78 26.49
#